data_71d84c7da450d533e6ee3ffc8bd4539f
#
_entry.id   71d84c7da450d533e6ee3ffc8bd4539f
#
_cell.length_a   1.000
_cell.length_b   1.000
_cell.length_c   1.000
_cell.angle_alpha   90.00
_cell.angle_beta   90.00
_cell.angle_gamma   90.00
#
_symmetry.space_group_name_H-M   'P 1'
#
loop_
_entity.id
_entity.type
_entity.pdbx_description
1 polymer ?
#
loop_
_entity_poly.entity_id
_entity_poly.type
_entity_poly.pdbx_seq_one_letter_code
_entity_poly.pdbx_strand_id
1 'polypeptide(L)'
;MTATGRGRSVASHCLEIACGATGWGAAMAASAVAALYLRNGLLTSHLTALTLVYFFGGALSWPVVVPLVRRFARQRPTSARFAAFFLALSIGTAAMTAFLFAMDYRWFYSRWHAPFGSLIWIFQFLFTGASAVYQFAVLGLALFLPLGLLCLIVVSAYLARQRD
;
A
#
# COMPACT_ATOMS: atom_id res chain seq x y z
N MET A 1 -28.81 25.73 15.99
CA MET A 1 -27.44 25.54 15.49
C MET A 1 -27.41 24.24 14.73
N THR A 2 -27.14 24.32 13.48
CA THR A 2 -27.72 23.57 12.37
C THR A 2 -26.95 22.26 12.06
N ALA A 3 -27.67 21.17 11.92
CA ALA A 3 -27.18 19.84 11.45
C ALA A 3 -26.39 19.87 10.13
N THR A 4 -26.53 20.92 9.36
CA THR A 4 -25.84 21.17 8.07
C THR A 4 -24.33 21.39 8.18
N GLY A 5 -23.82 21.95 9.30
CA GLY A 5 -22.38 22.18 9.49
C GLY A 5 -21.58 20.89 9.72
N ARG A 6 -22.18 19.91 10.42
CA ARG A 6 -21.53 18.64 10.75
C ARG A 6 -21.42 17.70 9.53
N GLY A 7 -22.43 17.74 8.66
CA GLY A 7 -22.42 16.93 7.43
C GLY A 7 -21.37 17.40 6.39
N ARG A 8 -21.16 18.71 6.27
CA ARG A 8 -20.11 19.26 5.39
C ARG A 8 -18.70 18.89 5.87
N SER A 9 -18.46 18.91 7.14
CA SER A 9 -17.16 18.55 7.75
C SER A 9 -16.83 17.08 7.54
N VAL A 10 -17.79 16.17 7.68
CA VAL A 10 -17.57 14.72 7.47
C VAL A 10 -17.36 14.41 5.99
N ALA A 11 -18.17 14.98 5.11
CA ALA A 11 -18.06 14.75 3.67
C ALA A 11 -16.72 15.26 3.11
N SER A 12 -16.26 16.44 3.53
CA SER A 12 -14.96 16.98 3.11
C SER A 12 -13.78 16.13 3.62
N HIS A 13 -13.86 15.60 4.82
CA HIS A 13 -12.83 14.70 5.36
C HIS A 13 -12.79 13.35 4.62
N CYS A 14 -13.95 12.77 4.32
CA CYS A 14 -14.01 11.55 3.51
C CYS A 14 -13.45 11.76 2.11
N LEU A 15 -13.75 12.90 1.49
CA LEU A 15 -13.22 13.25 0.18
C LEU A 15 -11.69 13.43 0.19
N GLU A 16 -11.15 14.10 1.22
CA GLU A 16 -9.69 14.26 1.40
C GLU A 16 -9.00 12.89 1.52
N ILE A 17 -9.55 12.00 2.34
CA ILE A 17 -9.00 10.64 2.49
C ILE A 17 -9.08 9.87 1.17
N ALA A 18 -10.21 9.93 0.47
CA ALA A 18 -10.39 9.23 -0.79
C ALA A 18 -9.45 9.75 -1.88
N CYS A 19 -9.31 11.07 -2.02
CA CYS A 19 -8.36 11.68 -2.97
C CYS A 19 -6.91 11.31 -2.62
N GLY A 20 -6.54 11.36 -1.34
CA GLY A 20 -5.22 10.95 -0.87
C GLY A 20 -4.93 9.47 -1.13
N ALA A 21 -5.90 8.60 -0.85
CA ALA A 21 -5.80 7.16 -1.10
C ALA A 21 -5.62 6.85 -2.59
N THR A 22 -6.45 7.46 -3.45
CA THR A 22 -6.35 7.29 -4.91
C THR A 22 -5.02 7.82 -5.44
N GLY A 23 -4.61 9.01 -5.02
CA GLY A 23 -3.34 9.61 -5.42
C GLY A 23 -2.13 8.78 -4.98
N TRP A 24 -2.14 8.27 -3.74
CA TRP A 24 -1.08 7.41 -3.23
C TRP A 24 -1.03 6.05 -3.95
N GLY A 25 -2.19 5.44 -4.19
CA GLY A 25 -2.29 4.22 -4.99
C GLY A 25 -1.76 4.40 -6.41
N ALA A 26 -2.14 5.50 -7.08
CA ALA A 26 -1.65 5.84 -8.42
C ALA A 26 -0.13 6.05 -8.44
N ALA A 27 0.44 6.71 -7.43
CA ALA A 27 1.88 6.89 -7.29
C ALA A 27 2.63 5.55 -7.14
N MET A 28 2.09 4.61 -6.35
CA MET A 28 2.69 3.28 -6.18
C MET A 28 2.59 2.44 -7.45
N ALA A 29 1.45 2.47 -8.13
CA ALA A 29 1.28 1.80 -9.44
C ALA A 29 2.24 2.37 -10.49
N ALA A 30 2.33 3.69 -10.58
CA ALA A 30 3.27 4.35 -11.50
C ALA A 30 4.73 4.00 -11.18
N SER A 31 5.09 3.90 -9.89
CA SER A 31 6.43 3.46 -9.48
C SER A 31 6.73 2.05 -9.95
N ALA A 32 5.80 1.12 -9.77
CA ALA A 32 5.98 -0.27 -10.20
C ALA A 32 6.14 -0.38 -11.73
N VAL A 33 5.27 0.31 -12.49
CA VAL A 33 5.36 0.35 -13.96
C VAL A 33 6.67 0.97 -14.44
N ALA A 34 7.08 2.11 -13.83
CA ALA A 34 8.35 2.76 -14.16
C ALA A 34 9.55 1.86 -13.86
N ALA A 35 9.55 1.18 -12.70
CA ALA A 35 10.62 0.25 -12.36
C ALA A 35 10.70 -0.94 -13.33
N LEU A 36 9.56 -1.48 -13.77
CA LEU A 36 9.51 -2.52 -14.79
C LEU A 36 10.01 -2.02 -16.15
N TYR A 37 9.59 -0.79 -16.55
CA TYR A 37 10.07 -0.17 -17.78
C TYR A 37 11.60 -0.06 -17.80
N LEU A 38 12.18 0.48 -16.72
CA LEU A 38 13.63 0.66 -16.60
C LEU A 38 14.41 -0.68 -16.61
N ARG A 39 13.75 -1.79 -16.28
CA ARG A 39 14.34 -3.14 -16.26
C ARG A 39 13.97 -3.97 -17.47
N ASN A 40 13.37 -3.38 -18.50
CA ASN A 40 12.83 -4.06 -19.68
C ASN A 40 11.86 -5.21 -19.34
N GLY A 41 11.14 -5.08 -18.21
CA GLY A 41 10.22 -6.10 -17.69
C GLY A 41 8.74 -5.88 -18.03
N LEU A 42 8.39 -4.95 -18.95
CA LEU A 42 6.99 -4.67 -19.31
C LEU A 42 6.31 -5.82 -20.07
N LEU A 43 7.06 -6.73 -20.69
CA LEU A 43 6.53 -7.86 -21.45
C LEU A 43 6.09 -9.03 -20.55
N THR A 44 5.67 -8.74 -19.32
CA THR A 44 5.11 -9.76 -18.43
C THR A 44 3.62 -9.96 -18.69
N SER A 45 3.16 -11.21 -18.68
CA SER A 45 1.74 -11.56 -18.82
C SER A 45 0.88 -11.09 -17.62
N HIS A 46 1.51 -10.72 -16.51
CA HIS A 46 0.84 -10.30 -15.27
C HIS A 46 0.92 -8.79 -14.99
N LEU A 47 1.25 -7.96 -15.99
CA LEU A 47 1.44 -6.51 -15.81
C LEU A 47 0.22 -5.84 -15.16
N THR A 48 -0.97 -6.16 -15.64
CA THR A 48 -2.22 -5.61 -15.11
C THR A 48 -2.45 -5.99 -13.65
N ALA A 49 -2.32 -7.28 -13.32
CA ALA A 49 -2.50 -7.76 -11.95
C ALA A 49 -1.49 -7.10 -11.01
N LEU A 50 -0.23 -7.04 -11.41
CA LEU A 50 0.83 -6.40 -10.64
C LEU A 50 0.57 -4.90 -10.43
N THR A 51 0.17 -4.16 -11.47
CA THR A 51 -0.18 -2.74 -11.37
C THR A 51 -1.34 -2.52 -10.40
N LEU A 52 -2.38 -3.37 -10.45
CA LEU A 52 -3.52 -3.30 -9.53
C LEU A 52 -3.12 -3.62 -8.07
N VAL A 53 -2.25 -4.61 -7.86
CA VAL A 53 -1.75 -4.95 -6.51
C VAL A 53 -1.01 -3.76 -5.90
N TYR A 54 -0.16 -3.06 -6.66
CA TYR A 54 0.54 -1.87 -6.17
C TYR A 54 -0.39 -0.68 -5.97
N PHE A 55 -1.36 -0.49 -6.87
CA PHE A 55 -2.38 0.54 -6.71
C PHE A 55 -3.19 0.34 -5.43
N PHE A 56 -3.79 -0.83 -5.26
CA PHE A 56 -4.61 -1.11 -4.09
C PHE A 56 -3.78 -1.22 -2.80
N GLY A 57 -2.54 -1.69 -2.88
CA GLY A 57 -1.62 -1.69 -1.74
C GLY A 57 -1.38 -0.29 -1.19
N GLY A 58 -1.12 0.67 -2.08
CA GLY A 58 -1.03 2.09 -1.72
C GLY A 58 -2.37 2.66 -1.26
N ALA A 59 -3.41 2.51 -2.06
CA ALA A 59 -4.72 3.10 -1.80
C ALA A 59 -5.34 2.63 -0.48
N LEU A 60 -5.24 1.35 -0.14
CA LEU A 60 -5.80 0.79 1.11
C LEU A 60 -4.94 1.09 2.35
N SER A 61 -3.63 1.30 2.18
CA SER A 61 -2.77 1.68 3.30
C SER A 61 -3.03 3.10 3.78
N TRP A 62 -3.38 4.03 2.89
CA TRP A 62 -3.56 5.44 3.18
C TRP A 62 -4.62 5.74 4.25
N PRO A 63 -5.88 5.24 4.15
CA PRO A 63 -6.94 5.54 5.12
C PRO A 63 -6.69 4.95 6.51
N VAL A 64 -5.78 4.01 6.62
CA VAL A 64 -5.36 3.44 7.89
C VAL A 64 -4.19 4.23 8.46
N VAL A 65 -3.14 4.43 7.68
CA VAL A 65 -1.87 4.99 8.14
C VAL A 65 -1.99 6.48 8.45
N VAL A 66 -2.59 7.26 7.54
CA VAL A 66 -2.58 8.73 7.69
C VAL A 66 -3.37 9.21 8.91
N PRO A 67 -4.60 8.75 9.17
CA PRO A 67 -5.31 9.13 10.39
C PRO A 67 -4.62 8.64 11.67
N LEU A 68 -4.03 7.44 11.62
CA LEU A 68 -3.29 6.88 12.75
C LEU A 68 -2.11 7.76 13.14
N VAL A 69 -1.27 8.14 12.16
CA VAL A 69 -0.12 9.01 12.41
C VAL A 69 -0.57 10.41 12.84
N ARG A 70 -1.59 10.99 12.20
CA ARG A 70 -2.17 12.28 12.64
C ARG A 70 -2.58 12.23 14.10
N ARG A 71 -3.23 11.16 14.56
CA ARG A 71 -3.66 11.00 15.95
C ARG A 71 -2.50 10.92 16.94
N PHE A 72 -1.48 10.11 16.66
CA PHE A 72 -0.39 9.85 17.61
C PHE A 72 0.76 10.86 17.54
N ALA A 73 0.97 11.49 16.39
CA ALA A 73 2.06 12.45 16.18
C ALA A 73 1.60 13.92 16.20
N ARG A 74 0.34 14.22 16.58
CA ARG A 74 -0.26 15.57 16.53
C ARG A 74 0.57 16.63 17.25
N GLN A 75 1.05 16.29 18.45
CA GLN A 75 1.80 17.22 19.32
C GLN A 75 3.31 17.16 19.13
N ARG A 76 3.79 16.38 18.15
CA ARG A 76 5.21 16.20 17.93
C ARG A 76 5.77 17.28 16.98
N PRO A 77 7.08 17.61 17.09
CA PRO A 77 7.73 18.52 16.16
C PRO A 77 7.68 18.00 14.73
N THR A 78 7.80 18.89 13.74
CA THR A 78 7.67 18.57 12.31
C THR A 78 8.63 17.46 11.88
N SER A 79 9.85 17.41 12.42
CA SER A 79 10.82 16.35 12.13
C SER A 79 10.35 14.98 12.59
N ALA A 80 9.79 14.88 13.79
CA ALA A 80 9.24 13.63 14.30
C ALA A 80 7.97 13.21 13.55
N ARG A 81 7.13 14.17 13.13
CA ARG A 81 5.97 13.91 12.27
C ARG A 81 6.40 13.39 10.90
N PHE A 82 7.42 13.99 10.30
CA PHE A 82 8.00 13.50 9.04
C PHE A 82 8.45 12.04 9.18
N ALA A 83 9.25 11.74 10.20
CA ALA A 83 9.73 10.38 10.43
C ALA A 83 8.56 9.39 10.65
N ALA A 84 7.53 9.80 11.40
CA ALA A 84 6.35 8.97 11.65
C ALA A 84 5.58 8.68 10.36
N PHE A 85 5.30 9.68 9.50
CA PHE A 85 4.66 9.47 8.20
C PHE A 85 5.52 8.64 7.27
N PHE A 86 6.80 8.93 7.18
CA PHE A 86 7.74 8.20 6.34
C PHE A 86 7.78 6.71 6.69
N LEU A 87 7.99 6.37 7.96
CA LEU A 87 8.04 4.99 8.41
C LEU A 87 6.68 4.28 8.30
N ALA A 88 5.62 4.93 8.75
CA ALA A 88 4.30 4.31 8.75
C ALA A 88 3.75 4.09 7.34
N LEU A 89 3.93 5.04 6.40
CA LEU A 89 3.57 4.86 5.00
C LEU A 89 4.44 3.81 4.32
N SER A 90 5.74 3.77 4.58
CA SER A 90 6.63 2.73 4.05
C SER A 90 6.17 1.34 4.46
N ILE A 91 6.04 1.12 5.77
CA ILE A 91 5.68 -0.18 6.34
C ILE A 91 4.24 -0.55 5.95
N GLY A 92 3.30 0.38 6.11
CA GLY A 92 1.89 0.15 5.80
C GLY A 92 1.65 -0.18 4.32
N THR A 93 2.28 0.57 3.41
CA THR A 93 2.18 0.31 1.97
C THR A 93 2.83 -1.02 1.59
N ALA A 94 4.05 -1.29 2.08
CA ALA A 94 4.74 -2.55 1.81
C ALA A 94 3.95 -3.75 2.36
N ALA A 95 3.45 -3.67 3.59
CA ALA A 95 2.68 -4.75 4.22
C ALA A 95 1.35 -5.01 3.48
N MET A 96 0.61 -3.95 3.12
CA MET A 96 -0.64 -4.09 2.38
C MET A 96 -0.41 -4.65 0.98
N THR A 97 0.63 -4.19 0.28
CA THR A 97 0.98 -4.70 -1.05
C THR A 97 1.44 -6.18 -0.97
N ALA A 98 2.25 -6.54 0.03
CA ALA A 98 2.65 -7.92 0.27
C ALA A 98 1.45 -8.83 0.54
N PHE A 99 0.50 -8.36 1.34
CA PHE A 99 -0.74 -9.08 1.62
C PHE A 99 -1.56 -9.32 0.35
N LEU A 100 -1.79 -8.28 -0.45
CA LEU A 100 -2.54 -8.40 -1.71
C LEU A 100 -1.81 -9.30 -2.72
N PHE A 101 -0.50 -9.17 -2.83
CA PHE A 101 0.32 -10.04 -3.66
C PHE A 101 0.21 -11.51 -3.23
N ALA A 102 0.26 -11.78 -1.92
CA ALA A 102 0.08 -13.12 -1.39
C ALA A 102 -1.33 -13.67 -1.64
N MET A 103 -2.37 -12.83 -1.61
CA MET A 103 -3.74 -13.24 -1.95
C MET A 103 -3.88 -13.58 -3.44
N ASP A 104 -3.34 -12.76 -4.33
CA ASP A 104 -3.33 -12.99 -5.77
C ASP A 104 -2.58 -14.29 -6.12
N TYR A 105 -1.38 -14.46 -5.56
CA TYR A 105 -0.57 -15.67 -5.70
C TYR A 105 -1.31 -16.92 -5.24
N ARG A 106 -1.98 -16.85 -4.09
CA ARG A 106 -2.78 -17.96 -3.56
C ARG A 106 -4.00 -18.26 -4.40
N TRP A 107 -4.68 -17.25 -4.92
CA TRP A 107 -5.83 -17.42 -5.81
C TRP A 107 -5.41 -18.21 -7.05
N PHE A 108 -4.27 -17.89 -7.63
CA PHE A 108 -3.73 -18.61 -8.78
C PHE A 108 -3.46 -20.07 -8.46
N TYR A 109 -2.78 -20.38 -7.34
CA TYR A 109 -2.40 -21.73 -6.96
C TYR A 109 -3.50 -22.55 -6.31
N SER A 110 -4.60 -21.94 -5.86
CA SER A 110 -5.72 -22.65 -5.19
C SER A 110 -6.32 -23.78 -6.01
N ARG A 111 -6.21 -23.71 -7.33
CA ARG A 111 -6.72 -24.74 -8.27
C ARG A 111 -6.05 -26.11 -8.14
N TRP A 112 -4.86 -26.15 -7.59
CA TRP A 112 -4.08 -27.37 -7.39
C TRP A 112 -3.94 -27.77 -5.92
N HIS A 113 -4.62 -27.07 -5.03
CA HIS A 113 -4.58 -27.38 -3.61
C HIS A 113 -5.51 -28.56 -3.28
N ALA A 114 -5.10 -29.33 -2.28
CA ALA A 114 -5.94 -30.39 -1.68
C ALA A 114 -7.25 -29.80 -1.12
N PRO A 115 -8.27 -30.65 -0.82
CA PRO A 115 -9.53 -30.18 -0.24
C PRO A 115 -9.32 -29.33 1.01
N PHE A 116 -10.13 -28.28 1.13
CA PHE A 116 -10.07 -27.32 2.23
C PHE A 116 -10.13 -28.04 3.59
N GLY A 117 -9.23 -27.63 4.50
CA GLY A 117 -9.18 -28.17 5.87
C GLY A 117 -8.38 -29.47 6.02
N SER A 118 -7.90 -30.09 4.92
CA SER A 118 -6.97 -31.21 5.02
C SER A 118 -5.59 -30.79 5.53
N LEU A 119 -4.84 -31.72 6.14
CA LEU A 119 -3.47 -31.44 6.59
C LEU A 119 -2.57 -30.97 5.44
N ILE A 120 -2.72 -31.60 4.26
CA ILE A 120 -1.97 -31.21 3.04
C ILE A 120 -2.34 -29.79 2.62
N TRP A 121 -3.63 -29.41 2.67
CA TRP A 121 -4.08 -28.05 2.37
C TRP A 121 -3.44 -27.02 3.32
N ILE A 122 -3.32 -27.32 4.62
CA ILE A 122 -2.69 -26.43 5.60
C ILE A 122 -1.22 -26.18 5.22
N PHE A 123 -0.48 -27.22 4.90
CA PHE A 123 0.92 -27.06 4.44
C PHE A 123 1.01 -26.29 3.14
N GLN A 124 0.19 -26.59 2.15
CA GLN A 124 0.13 -25.86 0.89
C GLN A 124 -0.18 -24.38 1.12
N PHE A 125 -1.13 -24.09 2.01
CA PHE A 125 -1.48 -22.72 2.41
C PHE A 125 -0.29 -21.96 3.00
N LEU A 126 0.41 -22.55 3.96
CA LEU A 126 1.54 -21.94 4.63
C LEU A 126 2.73 -21.73 3.68
N PHE A 127 3.10 -22.77 2.93
CA PHE A 127 4.25 -22.68 2.01
C PHE A 127 3.98 -21.74 0.83
N THR A 128 2.78 -21.74 0.28
CA THR A 128 2.41 -20.82 -0.79
C THR A 128 2.43 -19.37 -0.30
N GLY A 129 1.90 -19.11 0.90
CA GLY A 129 1.94 -17.79 1.53
C GLY A 129 3.37 -17.32 1.82
N ALA A 130 4.19 -18.19 2.42
CA ALA A 130 5.59 -17.88 2.71
C ALA A 130 6.39 -17.60 1.42
N SER A 131 6.18 -18.40 0.37
CA SER A 131 6.82 -18.18 -0.94
C SER A 131 6.42 -16.84 -1.55
N ALA A 132 5.14 -16.48 -1.48
CA ALA A 132 4.66 -15.20 -1.99
C ALA A 132 5.28 -14.01 -1.23
N VAL A 133 5.33 -14.07 0.10
CA VAL A 133 5.97 -13.04 0.93
C VAL A 133 7.46 -12.94 0.62
N TYR A 134 8.16 -14.06 0.48
CA TYR A 134 9.57 -14.07 0.09
C TYR A 134 9.79 -13.44 -1.30
N GLN A 135 9.01 -13.83 -2.30
CA GLN A 135 9.10 -13.24 -3.65
C GLN A 135 8.84 -11.74 -3.63
N PHE A 136 7.83 -11.29 -2.88
CA PHE A 136 7.57 -9.87 -2.70
C PHE A 136 8.75 -9.15 -2.03
N ALA A 137 9.33 -9.71 -0.98
CA ALA A 137 10.46 -9.12 -0.28
C ALA A 137 11.70 -8.98 -1.19
N VAL A 138 11.97 -9.97 -2.04
CA VAL A 138 13.17 -9.98 -2.89
C VAL A 138 12.97 -9.18 -4.19
N LEU A 139 11.81 -9.31 -4.83
CA LEU A 139 11.54 -8.73 -6.15
C LEU A 139 10.59 -7.53 -6.07
N GLY A 140 9.54 -7.66 -5.28
CA GLY A 140 8.47 -6.68 -5.20
C GLY A 140 8.89 -5.37 -4.56
N LEU A 141 9.62 -5.40 -3.43
CA LEU A 141 10.06 -4.17 -2.77
C LEU A 141 10.89 -3.27 -3.67
N ALA A 142 11.64 -3.86 -4.58
CA ALA A 142 12.45 -3.11 -5.54
C ALA A 142 11.62 -2.32 -6.57
N LEU A 143 10.34 -2.65 -6.77
CA LEU A 143 9.44 -1.93 -7.66
C LEU A 143 8.93 -0.60 -7.09
N PHE A 144 9.11 -0.37 -5.79
CA PHE A 144 8.90 0.95 -5.19
C PHE A 144 10.05 1.94 -5.48
N LEU A 145 11.14 1.50 -6.10
CA LEU A 145 12.30 2.34 -6.38
C LEU A 145 12.44 2.63 -7.88
N PRO A 146 12.89 3.85 -8.23
CA PRO A 146 13.18 5.01 -7.36
C PRO A 146 11.97 5.91 -7.08
N LEU A 147 10.94 5.86 -7.94
CA LEU A 147 9.85 6.83 -7.99
C LEU A 147 8.99 6.82 -6.71
N GLY A 148 8.67 5.62 -6.20
CA GLY A 148 7.88 5.48 -4.97
C GLY A 148 8.60 6.07 -3.75
N LEU A 149 9.93 5.92 -3.66
CA LEU A 149 10.71 6.54 -2.58
C LEU A 149 10.67 8.07 -2.67
N LEU A 150 10.78 8.65 -3.86
CA LEU A 150 10.68 10.09 -4.06
C LEU A 150 9.29 10.60 -3.65
N CYS A 151 8.23 9.94 -4.10
CA CYS A 151 6.87 10.26 -3.71
C CYS A 151 6.68 10.15 -2.18
N LEU A 152 7.25 9.13 -1.55
CA LEU A 152 7.18 8.92 -0.11
C LEU A 152 7.81 10.08 0.66
N ILE A 153 9.00 10.54 0.25
CA ILE A 153 9.69 11.68 0.87
C ILE A 153 8.83 12.94 0.74
N VAL A 154 8.35 13.24 -0.47
CA VAL A 154 7.55 14.44 -0.75
C VAL A 154 6.24 14.44 0.03
N VAL A 155 5.50 13.33 0.00
CA VAL A 155 4.22 13.20 0.68
C VAL A 155 4.39 13.25 2.20
N SER A 156 5.42 12.58 2.74
CA SER A 156 5.71 12.62 4.19
C SER A 156 6.08 14.03 4.65
N ALA A 157 6.86 14.78 3.86
CA ALA A 157 7.20 16.16 4.15
C ALA A 157 5.98 17.09 4.07
N TYR A 158 5.10 16.87 3.10
CA TYR A 158 3.84 17.60 2.96
C TYR A 158 2.91 17.38 4.15
N LEU A 159 2.62 16.11 4.49
CA LEU A 159 1.77 15.74 5.62
C LEU A 159 2.33 16.21 6.97
N ALA A 160 3.65 16.20 7.14
CA ALA A 160 4.29 16.67 8.36
C ALA A 160 4.11 18.18 8.60
N ARG A 161 3.98 18.97 7.54
CA ARG A 161 3.79 20.43 7.60
C ARG A 161 2.34 20.84 7.84
N GLN A 162 1.38 19.98 7.48
CA GLN A 162 -0.04 20.24 7.76
C GLN A 162 -0.26 20.20 9.28
N ARG A 163 -0.65 21.33 9.86
CA ARG A 163 -1.11 21.40 11.26
C ARG A 163 -2.65 21.42 11.24
N ASP A 164 -3.24 20.38 11.80
CA ASP A 164 -4.69 20.32 12.06
C ASP A 164 -5.04 21.20 13.27
#